data_7f122436e48b2d145e73e215343d0072
#
_entry.id   7f122436e48b2d145e73e215343d0072
#
_cell.length_a   1.000
_cell.length_b   1.000
_cell.length_c   1.000
_cell.angle_alpha   90.00
_cell.angle_beta   90.00
_cell.angle_gamma   90.00
#
_symmetry.space_group_name_H-M   'P 1'
#
loop_
_entity.id
_entity.type
_entity.pdbx_description
1 polymer ?
#
loop_
_entity_poly.entity_id
_entity_poly.type
_entity_poly.pdbx_seq_one_letter_code
_entity_poly.pdbx_strand_id
1 'polypeptide(L)'
;MASTTPSTTTLPSRVSSTTSAGDTTTTLDPALGQALPVDPDVRTGVLDNDLTYYIRFNDSPGERVELKLLVNVGSQQEDDDQSGSAHFLEHMMFNGTERFPRNELIAVLESFGPRFGPDINAHTSFDETVYELSLSADDELITLGIDVLREWAGEATLTERDVIEERGVVLDEWRTRSQGFTGRIGDAFQELILPGTGYEGRLPIGDPESIETTTREQLRRFYLDWYRPELMAVVAVGDFDVDEMEDRIRRAFGDLEPPDNPRRFDPEAYEPPTETRAFGLADEEAASASVTVLWPSDPSPMETVGDYQSSVARSMALDIVANRLNDDALRGVASLLGSSAIEFNYGRAIRMAGVDARARPQDLEDALKLVLVEIERLKEFGITEEEFGRALTRFGAASEQLHEQQQSAQNASFADQIVAHHLAGAHLMSPDQRFEVESGVLDRLTKTEIEAALTSVVLTLPIILAVGPDDLNAVVPDSDRILQLMDEVASAEILVREETAS
;
A
#
# COMPACT_ATOMS: atom_id res chain seq x y z
N MET A 1 61.52 -27.65 3.85
CA MET A 1 61.96 -28.46 2.70
C MET A 1 60.74 -29.14 2.10
N ALA A 2 60.67 -29.09 0.79
CA ALA A 2 59.72 -29.76 -0.10
C ALA A 2 58.34 -29.09 -0.27
N SER A 3 58.31 -28.26 -1.27
CA SER A 3 57.17 -27.79 -2.09
C SER A 3 56.60 -28.97 -2.87
N THR A 4 55.27 -29.06 -2.92
CA THR A 4 54.57 -29.86 -3.95
C THR A 4 53.39 -29.04 -4.49
N THR A 5 53.54 -28.61 -5.71
CA THR A 5 52.53 -28.02 -6.61
C THR A 5 51.53 -29.11 -7.06
N PRO A 6 50.25 -28.81 -7.22
CA PRO A 6 49.31 -29.69 -7.91
C PRO A 6 49.24 -29.35 -9.41
N SER A 7 49.27 -30.40 -10.21
CA SER A 7 49.11 -30.42 -11.66
C SER A 7 47.75 -29.95 -12.15
N THR A 8 47.78 -29.09 -13.15
CA THR A 8 46.63 -28.72 -13.98
C THR A 8 46.29 -29.81 -14.99
N THR A 9 45.08 -30.37 -14.93
CA THR A 9 44.53 -31.25 -15.96
C THR A 9 43.63 -30.42 -16.88
N THR A 10 44.08 -30.25 -18.12
CA THR A 10 43.31 -29.64 -19.22
C THR A 10 42.27 -30.62 -19.77
N LEU A 11 41.02 -30.22 -19.82
CA LEU A 11 39.93 -30.90 -20.54
C LEU A 11 39.83 -30.35 -21.98
N PRO A 12 39.44 -31.17 -22.97
CA PRO A 12 39.50 -30.83 -24.38
C PRO A 12 38.34 -29.90 -24.79
N SER A 13 38.63 -28.97 -25.68
CA SER A 13 37.74 -28.00 -26.31
C SER A 13 36.63 -28.70 -27.11
N ARG A 14 35.38 -28.37 -26.78
CA ARG A 14 34.20 -28.67 -27.61
C ARG A 14 34.06 -27.61 -28.70
N VAL A 15 33.99 -28.06 -29.94
CA VAL A 15 33.71 -27.25 -31.12
C VAL A 15 32.29 -26.74 -31.03
N SER A 16 32.12 -25.43 -30.94
CA SER A 16 30.83 -24.75 -31.04
C SER A 16 30.50 -24.49 -32.51
N SER A 17 29.40 -25.10 -32.92
CA SER A 17 28.73 -24.72 -34.17
C SER A 17 27.99 -23.38 -33.92
N THR A 18 28.42 -22.31 -34.54
CA THR A 18 27.76 -21.02 -34.58
C THR A 18 26.49 -21.09 -35.43
N THR A 19 25.33 -21.17 -34.80
CA THR A 19 24.09 -20.74 -35.41
C THR A 19 23.92 -19.24 -35.06
N SER A 20 23.94 -18.42 -36.10
CA SER A 20 23.65 -16.99 -36.02
C SER A 20 22.19 -16.79 -35.59
N ALA A 21 21.98 -16.53 -34.31
CA ALA A 21 20.75 -15.90 -33.83
C ALA A 21 20.86 -14.40 -34.17
N GLY A 22 19.94 -13.91 -34.96
CA GLY A 22 19.84 -12.48 -35.24
C GLY A 22 19.63 -11.72 -33.93
N ASP A 23 20.54 -10.86 -33.59
CA ASP A 23 20.42 -9.85 -32.54
C ASP A 23 19.30 -8.86 -32.96
N THR A 24 18.08 -9.14 -32.55
CA THR A 24 17.09 -8.09 -32.36
C THR A 24 17.44 -7.38 -31.06
N THR A 25 18.37 -6.45 -31.11
CA THR A 25 18.49 -5.38 -30.12
C THR A 25 17.19 -4.60 -30.19
N THR A 26 16.24 -4.93 -29.33
CA THR A 26 15.10 -4.07 -29.02
C THR A 26 15.71 -2.80 -28.41
N THR A 27 15.85 -1.75 -29.23
CA THR A 27 16.19 -0.42 -28.71
C THR A 27 15.03 0.00 -27.84
N LEU A 28 15.24 -0.03 -26.50
CA LEU A 28 14.29 0.53 -25.53
C LEU A 28 13.97 1.96 -25.99
N ASP A 29 12.69 2.31 -26.03
CA ASP A 29 12.24 3.68 -26.30
C ASP A 29 12.92 4.60 -25.28
N PRO A 30 13.73 5.59 -25.72
CA PRO A 30 14.40 6.50 -24.80
C PRO A 30 13.44 7.24 -23.87
N ALA A 31 12.17 7.39 -24.25
CA ALA A 31 11.14 8.00 -23.42
C ALA A 31 10.83 7.17 -22.16
N LEU A 32 10.95 5.85 -22.21
CA LEU A 32 10.66 4.98 -21.06
C LEU A 32 11.68 5.11 -19.93
N GLY A 33 12.93 5.44 -20.24
CA GLY A 33 13.97 5.69 -19.25
C GLY A 33 13.96 7.11 -18.67
N GLN A 34 13.03 7.95 -19.09
CA GLN A 34 12.91 9.30 -18.55
C GLN A 34 12.33 9.26 -17.13
N ALA A 35 12.96 9.99 -16.21
CA ALA A 35 12.43 10.12 -14.85
C ALA A 35 11.04 10.79 -14.86
N LEU A 36 10.16 10.34 -13.97
CA LEU A 36 8.87 10.99 -13.75
C LEU A 36 9.10 12.43 -13.26
N PRO A 37 8.33 13.41 -13.75
CA PRO A 37 8.43 14.77 -13.28
C PRO A 37 7.93 14.87 -11.82
N VAL A 38 8.50 15.81 -11.07
CA VAL A 38 8.06 16.15 -9.72
C VAL A 38 7.24 17.44 -9.78
N ASP A 39 6.19 17.52 -8.98
CA ASP A 39 5.33 18.70 -8.88
C ASP A 39 6.18 19.95 -8.52
N PRO A 40 6.27 20.96 -9.40
CA PRO A 40 7.08 22.15 -9.17
C PRO A 40 6.55 23.03 -8.03
N ASP A 41 5.27 22.85 -7.62
CA ASP A 41 4.66 23.58 -6.53
C ASP A 41 5.00 22.96 -5.16
N VAL A 42 5.62 21.78 -5.13
CA VAL A 42 6.12 21.15 -3.89
C VAL A 42 7.56 21.56 -3.64
N ARG A 43 7.77 22.36 -2.61
CA ARG A 43 9.11 22.65 -2.08
C ARG A 43 9.56 21.52 -1.18
N THR A 44 10.64 20.86 -1.56
CA THR A 44 11.26 19.79 -0.75
C THR A 44 12.62 20.25 -0.24
N GLY A 45 12.95 19.89 0.99
CA GLY A 45 14.28 20.13 1.55
C GLY A 45 14.62 19.14 2.66
N VAL A 46 15.89 19.17 3.05
CA VAL A 46 16.43 18.35 4.14
C VAL A 46 17.13 19.28 5.11
N LEU A 47 16.89 19.15 6.41
CA LEU A 47 17.56 19.91 7.46
C LEU A 47 18.97 19.35 7.71
N ASP A 48 19.80 20.08 8.46
CA ASP A 48 21.18 19.67 8.80
C ASP A 48 21.23 18.39 9.66
N ASN A 49 20.11 18.00 10.27
CA ASN A 49 19.92 16.77 11.04
C ASN A 49 19.26 15.63 10.25
N ASP A 50 19.21 15.75 8.92
CA ASP A 50 18.64 14.80 7.97
C ASP A 50 17.10 14.68 7.99
N LEU A 51 16.36 15.51 8.75
CA LEU A 51 14.90 15.57 8.68
C LEU A 51 14.46 16.14 7.32
N THR A 52 13.56 15.46 6.64
CA THR A 52 12.99 15.89 5.37
C THR A 52 11.76 16.78 5.59
N TYR A 53 11.50 17.72 4.69
CA TYR A 53 10.25 18.48 4.71
C TYR A 53 9.70 18.69 3.31
N TYR A 54 8.37 18.78 3.23
CA TYR A 54 7.60 19.06 2.03
C TYR A 54 6.61 20.20 2.31
N ILE A 55 6.62 21.21 1.47
CA ILE A 55 5.75 22.38 1.63
C ILE A 55 5.07 22.67 0.28
N ARG A 56 3.76 22.78 0.29
CA ARG A 56 2.98 23.12 -0.89
C ARG A 56 1.92 24.17 -0.56
N PHE A 57 1.93 25.28 -1.28
CA PHE A 57 0.80 26.20 -1.25
C PHE A 57 -0.39 25.59 -1.97
N ASN A 58 -1.57 25.66 -1.36
CA ASN A 58 -2.85 25.33 -1.98
C ASN A 58 -3.98 26.10 -1.26
N ASP A 59 -4.83 26.79 -2.03
CA ASP A 59 -5.94 27.58 -1.50
C ASP A 59 -7.30 26.89 -1.65
N SER A 60 -7.33 25.57 -1.76
CA SER A 60 -8.55 24.78 -1.88
C SER A 60 -8.61 23.68 -0.81
N PRO A 61 -9.49 23.77 0.21
CA PRO A 61 -10.24 24.98 0.55
C PRO A 61 -9.31 26.08 1.08
N GLY A 62 -9.64 27.34 0.83
CA GLY A 62 -8.92 28.46 1.42
C GLY A 62 -9.02 28.48 2.95
N GLU A 63 -8.11 29.23 3.57
CA GLU A 63 -8.05 29.39 5.04
C GLU A 63 -7.86 28.09 5.82
N ARG A 64 -7.24 27.04 5.20
CA ARG A 64 -6.97 25.73 5.82
C ARG A 64 -5.53 25.30 5.56
N VAL A 65 -5.00 24.52 6.50
CA VAL A 65 -3.69 23.88 6.40
C VAL A 65 -3.75 22.44 6.88
N GLU A 66 -3.09 21.56 6.16
CA GLU A 66 -2.79 20.17 6.55
C GLU A 66 -1.32 20.13 6.98
N LEU A 67 -1.08 19.73 8.22
CA LEU A 67 0.24 19.51 8.80
C LEU A 67 0.37 18.03 9.17
N LYS A 68 1.45 17.39 8.72
CA LYS A 68 1.68 15.98 9.07
C LYS A 68 3.12 15.78 9.53
N LEU A 69 3.28 14.91 10.54
CA LEU A 69 4.57 14.33 10.91
C LEU A 69 4.57 12.87 10.44
N LEU A 70 5.47 12.54 9.56
CA LEU A 70 5.69 11.20 9.06
C LEU A 70 6.85 10.58 9.83
N VAL A 71 6.65 9.39 10.35
CA VAL A 71 7.70 8.57 10.94
C VAL A 71 7.79 7.28 10.12
N ASN A 72 8.91 7.09 9.43
CA ASN A 72 9.18 5.94 8.55
C ASN A 72 9.47 4.68 9.38
N VAL A 73 8.63 4.40 10.38
CA VAL A 73 8.74 3.30 11.33
C VAL A 73 7.33 2.90 11.79
N GLY A 74 7.11 1.60 11.83
CA GLY A 74 5.88 0.99 12.34
C GLY A 74 6.17 -0.28 13.13
N SER A 75 5.24 -1.21 13.16
CA SER A 75 5.36 -2.43 13.97
C SER A 75 6.45 -3.40 13.48
N GLN A 76 6.88 -3.30 12.23
CA GLN A 76 7.97 -4.12 11.68
C GLN A 76 9.30 -3.91 12.43
N GLN A 77 9.52 -2.71 12.99
CA GLN A 77 10.72 -2.37 13.76
C GLN A 77 10.66 -2.76 15.24
N GLU A 78 9.58 -3.36 15.71
CA GLU A 78 9.44 -3.81 17.08
C GLU A 78 10.38 -4.99 17.41
N ASP A 79 10.94 -4.99 18.60
CA ASP A 79 11.59 -6.17 19.14
C ASP A 79 10.53 -7.22 19.58
N ASP A 80 10.94 -8.46 19.83
CA ASP A 80 10.02 -9.55 20.19
C ASP A 80 9.23 -9.28 21.50
N ASP A 81 9.75 -8.41 22.36
CA ASP A 81 9.09 -7.99 23.59
C ASP A 81 8.30 -6.67 23.44
N GLN A 82 8.13 -6.17 22.22
CA GLN A 82 7.49 -4.88 21.92
C GLN A 82 6.24 -4.99 21.05
N SER A 83 5.65 -6.19 20.92
CA SER A 83 4.45 -6.38 20.07
C SER A 83 3.37 -5.34 20.41
N GLY A 84 2.94 -4.57 19.37
CA GLY A 84 1.98 -3.47 19.48
C GLY A 84 2.53 -2.16 20.04
N SER A 85 3.85 -2.06 20.29
CA SER A 85 4.44 -0.84 20.89
C SER A 85 4.40 0.37 19.96
N ALA A 86 4.49 0.19 18.65
CA ALA A 86 4.41 1.28 17.68
C ALA A 86 3.05 1.98 17.73
N HIS A 87 1.97 1.22 17.69
CA HIS A 87 0.60 1.72 17.79
C HIS A 87 0.29 2.26 19.20
N PHE A 88 0.72 1.54 20.24
CA PHE A 88 0.54 2.03 21.60
C PHE A 88 1.26 3.38 21.83
N LEU A 89 2.45 3.54 21.25
CA LEU A 89 3.18 4.81 21.28
C LEU A 89 2.43 5.92 20.56
N GLU A 90 1.78 5.62 19.43
CA GLU A 90 0.91 6.57 18.74
C GLU A 90 -0.15 7.15 19.69
N HIS A 91 -0.88 6.31 20.44
CA HIS A 91 -1.83 6.74 21.46
C HIS A 91 -1.17 7.63 22.52
N MET A 92 0.01 7.23 22.98
CA MET A 92 0.73 7.98 24.04
C MET A 92 1.13 9.41 23.62
N MET A 93 1.27 9.70 22.32
CA MET A 93 1.54 11.06 21.83
C MET A 93 0.41 12.02 22.14
N PHE A 94 -0.82 11.54 22.24
CA PHE A 94 -1.98 12.35 22.64
C PHE A 94 -2.13 12.46 24.15
N ASN A 95 -1.49 11.57 24.91
CA ASN A 95 -1.57 11.54 26.38
C ASN A 95 -0.68 12.56 27.06
N GLY A 96 0.48 12.93 26.47
CA GLY A 96 1.29 14.01 27.04
C GLY A 96 2.70 14.12 26.49
N THR A 97 3.10 15.36 26.35
CA THR A 97 4.46 15.78 25.99
C THR A 97 5.01 16.75 27.05
N GLU A 98 6.25 17.20 26.90
CA GLU A 98 6.84 18.13 27.86
C GLU A 98 6.05 19.45 27.98
N ARG A 99 5.62 20.01 26.84
CA ARG A 99 4.86 21.25 26.78
C ARG A 99 3.38 21.10 27.06
N PHE A 100 2.79 19.95 26.73
CA PHE A 100 1.37 19.68 26.86
C PHE A 100 1.12 18.45 27.74
N PRO A 101 1.20 18.58 29.07
CA PRO A 101 1.03 17.44 29.95
C PRO A 101 -0.42 16.95 29.97
N ARG A 102 -0.61 15.62 30.00
CA ARG A 102 -1.88 14.97 30.30
C ARG A 102 -3.12 15.49 29.57
N ASN A 103 -3.25 15.15 28.30
CA ASN A 103 -4.43 15.50 27.46
C ASN A 103 -4.63 17.03 27.27
N GLU A 104 -3.75 17.87 27.77
CA GLU A 104 -3.81 19.31 27.52
C GLU A 104 -3.66 19.63 26.02
N LEU A 105 -2.89 18.83 25.28
CA LEU A 105 -2.69 19.01 23.84
C LEU A 105 -4.03 19.02 23.09
N ILE A 106 -4.85 18.00 23.29
CA ILE A 106 -6.18 17.90 22.65
C ILE A 106 -7.05 19.07 23.09
N ALA A 107 -7.13 19.36 24.40
CA ALA A 107 -7.96 20.44 24.92
C ALA A 107 -7.54 21.81 24.37
N VAL A 108 -6.24 22.07 24.20
CA VAL A 108 -5.72 23.29 23.59
C VAL A 108 -6.12 23.37 22.13
N LEU A 109 -5.90 22.34 21.32
CA LEU A 109 -6.28 22.32 19.91
C LEU A 109 -7.79 22.49 19.75
N GLU A 110 -8.62 21.76 20.51
CA GLU A 110 -10.07 21.86 20.45
C GLU A 110 -10.60 23.25 20.85
N SER A 111 -9.87 23.99 21.72
CA SER A 111 -10.23 25.37 22.07
C SER A 111 -10.18 26.34 20.89
N PHE A 112 -9.42 25.99 19.84
CA PHE A 112 -9.32 26.73 18.58
C PHE A 112 -10.27 26.17 17.47
N GLY A 113 -11.02 25.10 17.75
CA GLY A 113 -12.04 24.55 16.85
C GLY A 113 -11.78 23.18 16.23
N PRO A 114 -10.52 22.72 15.99
CA PRO A 114 -10.25 21.35 15.56
C PRO A 114 -10.85 20.32 16.49
N ARG A 115 -11.26 19.19 15.94
CA ARG A 115 -11.91 18.11 16.71
C ARG A 115 -11.05 16.85 16.63
N PHE A 116 -10.90 16.16 17.74
CA PHE A 116 -10.25 14.85 17.75
C PHE A 116 -11.00 13.85 16.87
N GLY A 117 -10.27 13.09 16.08
CA GLY A 117 -10.75 12.17 15.05
C GLY A 117 -10.81 12.82 13.66
N PRO A 118 -11.72 13.76 13.38
CA PRO A 118 -11.81 14.37 12.04
C PRO A 118 -10.68 15.31 11.67
N ASP A 119 -10.16 16.10 12.62
CA ASP A 119 -9.19 17.18 12.35
C ASP A 119 -7.83 16.92 13.02
N ILE A 120 -7.79 16.05 14.03
CA ILE A 120 -6.59 15.63 14.79
C ILE A 120 -6.61 14.11 14.79
N ASN A 121 -5.69 13.46 14.11
CA ASN A 121 -5.67 12.03 13.96
C ASN A 121 -4.24 11.48 13.84
N ALA A 122 -4.12 10.15 13.90
CA ALA A 122 -2.90 9.43 13.56
C ALA A 122 -3.24 8.02 13.09
N HIS A 123 -2.27 7.35 12.51
CA HIS A 123 -2.36 5.92 12.23
C HIS A 123 -0.97 5.27 12.24
N THR A 124 -0.95 4.00 12.59
CA THR A 124 0.23 3.14 12.56
C THR A 124 0.00 1.94 11.65
N SER A 125 0.96 1.66 10.78
CA SER A 125 1.00 0.44 9.98
C SER A 125 2.23 -0.42 10.34
N PHE A 126 2.54 -1.40 9.50
CA PHE A 126 3.77 -2.19 9.66
C PHE A 126 5.04 -1.33 9.50
N ASP A 127 5.02 -0.34 8.63
CA ASP A 127 6.20 0.36 8.15
C ASP A 127 6.22 1.85 8.53
N GLU A 128 5.14 2.38 9.08
CA GLU A 128 4.99 3.82 9.28
C GLU A 128 4.06 4.17 10.42
N THR A 129 4.29 5.36 10.98
CA THR A 129 3.36 6.07 11.86
C THR A 129 3.20 7.49 11.32
N VAL A 130 1.97 7.95 11.15
CA VAL A 130 1.66 9.28 10.61
C VAL A 130 0.74 10.01 11.57
N TYR A 131 1.11 11.23 11.93
CA TYR A 131 0.31 12.15 12.73
C TYR A 131 -0.22 13.27 11.86
N GLU A 132 -1.47 13.64 12.03
CA GLU A 132 -2.20 14.53 11.12
C GLU A 132 -2.95 15.61 11.87
N LEU A 133 -2.79 16.87 11.41
CA LEU A 133 -3.51 18.04 11.90
C LEU A 133 -4.11 18.79 10.71
N SER A 134 -5.44 18.91 10.70
CA SER A 134 -6.19 19.74 9.75
C SER A 134 -6.69 21.00 10.47
N LEU A 135 -6.07 22.14 10.20
CA LEU A 135 -6.23 23.35 10.98
C LEU A 135 -6.74 24.52 10.12
N SER A 136 -7.24 25.57 10.76
CA SER A 136 -7.42 26.85 10.07
C SER A 136 -6.05 27.48 9.79
N ALA A 137 -5.92 28.17 8.66
CA ALA A 137 -4.69 28.85 8.26
C ALA A 137 -4.50 30.19 9.04
N ASP A 138 -4.78 30.14 10.34
CA ASP A 138 -4.48 31.22 11.28
C ASP A 138 -3.04 31.08 11.76
N ASP A 139 -2.33 32.17 11.82
CA ASP A 139 -0.89 32.23 12.15
C ASP A 139 -0.56 31.64 13.53
N GLU A 140 -1.42 31.89 14.52
CA GLU A 140 -1.26 31.34 15.87
C GLU A 140 -1.50 29.85 15.88
N LEU A 141 -2.50 29.38 15.13
CA LEU A 141 -2.85 27.96 15.07
C LEU A 141 -1.87 27.14 14.23
N ILE A 142 -1.33 27.71 13.13
CA ILE A 142 -0.23 27.09 12.37
C ILE A 142 1.00 26.93 13.27
N THR A 143 1.37 28.00 14.03
CA THR A 143 2.50 27.93 14.96
C THR A 143 2.28 26.86 16.02
N LEU A 144 1.09 26.79 16.60
CA LEU A 144 0.73 25.75 17.57
C LEU A 144 0.80 24.34 16.94
N GLY A 145 0.30 24.16 15.71
CA GLY A 145 0.37 22.89 15.00
C GLY A 145 1.81 22.42 14.77
N ILE A 146 2.69 23.30 14.32
CA ILE A 146 4.13 23.01 14.17
C ILE A 146 4.77 22.65 15.51
N ASP A 147 4.45 23.36 16.59
CA ASP A 147 4.91 23.07 17.94
C ASP A 147 4.43 21.67 18.39
N VAL A 148 3.18 21.31 18.10
CA VAL A 148 2.64 19.99 18.42
C VAL A 148 3.37 18.87 17.66
N LEU A 149 3.60 19.03 16.35
CA LEU A 149 4.39 18.05 15.58
C LEU A 149 5.81 17.90 16.15
N ARG A 150 6.43 19.01 16.56
CA ARG A 150 7.76 19.01 17.19
C ARG A 150 7.76 18.26 18.53
N GLU A 151 6.73 18.47 19.35
CA GLU A 151 6.56 17.77 20.63
C GLU A 151 6.40 16.25 20.42
N TRP A 152 5.64 15.81 19.41
CA TRP A 152 5.53 14.39 19.05
C TRP A 152 6.86 13.83 18.55
N ALA A 153 7.63 14.60 17.80
CA ALA A 153 8.90 14.15 17.25
C ALA A 153 9.99 13.88 18.31
N GLY A 154 9.99 14.58 19.45
CA GLY A 154 11.12 14.52 20.37
C GLY A 154 10.81 14.62 21.87
N GLU A 155 9.59 14.96 22.30
CA GLU A 155 9.30 15.38 23.67
C GLU A 155 8.18 14.59 24.36
N ALA A 156 7.92 13.32 23.92
CA ALA A 156 6.93 12.48 24.56
C ALA A 156 7.33 12.13 26.01
N THR A 157 6.42 12.35 26.97
CA THR A 157 6.75 12.14 28.41
C THR A 157 6.63 10.69 28.86
N LEU A 158 5.75 9.90 28.24
CA LEU A 158 5.54 8.47 28.49
C LEU A 158 5.53 8.14 29.98
N THR A 159 4.60 8.72 30.76
CA THR A 159 4.56 8.43 32.20
C THR A 159 4.02 7.01 32.46
N GLU A 160 4.51 6.33 33.48
CA GLU A 160 4.03 4.98 33.84
C GLU A 160 2.52 4.95 34.11
N ARG A 161 2.00 6.02 34.71
CA ARG A 161 0.58 6.16 34.97
C ARG A 161 -0.25 6.21 33.68
N ASP A 162 0.15 7.04 32.72
CA ASP A 162 -0.58 7.22 31.48
C ASP A 162 -0.53 5.93 30.65
N VAL A 163 0.60 5.21 30.62
CA VAL A 163 0.72 3.88 30.01
C VAL A 163 -0.28 2.89 30.62
N ILE A 164 -0.40 2.86 31.96
CA ILE A 164 -1.34 1.95 32.63
C ILE A 164 -2.80 2.32 32.31
N GLU A 165 -3.13 3.61 32.28
CA GLU A 165 -4.47 4.10 31.95
C GLU A 165 -4.82 3.78 30.47
N GLU A 166 -3.87 3.92 29.54
CA GLU A 166 -4.07 3.72 28.10
C GLU A 166 -4.26 2.25 27.69
N ARG A 167 -3.70 1.29 28.42
CA ARG A 167 -3.90 -0.15 28.13
C ARG A 167 -5.37 -0.52 27.92
N GLY A 168 -6.27 0.06 28.73
CA GLY A 168 -7.70 -0.19 28.61
C GLY A 168 -8.29 0.32 27.30
N VAL A 169 -7.83 1.48 26.84
CA VAL A 169 -8.27 2.11 25.57
C VAL A 169 -7.84 1.27 24.38
N VAL A 170 -6.55 0.90 24.32
CA VAL A 170 -6.01 0.07 23.22
C VAL A 170 -6.64 -1.33 23.21
N LEU A 171 -6.89 -1.94 24.38
CA LEU A 171 -7.62 -3.21 24.47
C LEU A 171 -9.06 -3.13 23.97
N ASP A 172 -9.75 -2.05 24.25
CA ASP A 172 -11.12 -1.86 23.78
C ASP A 172 -11.14 -1.63 22.24
N GLU A 173 -10.13 -0.96 21.71
CA GLU A 173 -9.94 -0.83 20.27
C GLU A 173 -9.64 -2.20 19.64
N TRP A 174 -8.71 -2.97 20.21
CA TRP A 174 -8.40 -4.32 19.73
C TRP A 174 -9.67 -5.18 19.69
N ARG A 175 -10.49 -5.16 20.75
CA ARG A 175 -11.76 -5.89 20.78
C ARG A 175 -12.71 -5.43 19.69
N THR A 176 -12.80 -4.13 19.45
CA THR A 176 -13.67 -3.57 18.41
C THR A 176 -13.24 -3.97 17.01
N ARG A 177 -11.92 -3.97 16.74
CA ARG A 177 -11.35 -4.37 15.45
C ARG A 177 -11.44 -5.89 15.21
N SER A 178 -11.19 -6.70 16.25
CA SER A 178 -11.18 -8.17 16.14
C SER A 178 -12.59 -8.79 16.19
N GLN A 179 -13.58 -8.06 16.70
CA GLN A 179 -14.97 -8.51 16.72
C GLN A 179 -15.66 -8.21 15.40
N GLY A 180 -16.60 -9.10 15.04
CA GLY A 180 -17.39 -8.93 13.84
C GLY A 180 -16.71 -9.49 12.58
N PHE A 181 -17.45 -9.45 11.50
CA PHE A 181 -17.09 -10.04 10.21
C PHE A 181 -15.78 -9.47 9.64
N THR A 182 -15.59 -8.16 9.70
CA THR A 182 -14.39 -7.50 9.17
C THR A 182 -13.12 -7.94 9.89
N GLY A 183 -13.18 -8.14 11.21
CA GLY A 183 -12.07 -8.66 11.99
C GLY A 183 -11.71 -10.09 11.56
N ARG A 184 -12.69 -10.97 11.49
CA ARG A 184 -12.48 -12.38 11.08
C ARG A 184 -11.94 -12.53 9.66
N ILE A 185 -12.39 -11.70 8.70
CA ILE A 185 -11.80 -11.66 7.36
C ILE A 185 -10.36 -11.14 7.41
N GLY A 186 -10.13 -10.08 8.20
CA GLY A 186 -8.79 -9.52 8.37
C GLY A 186 -7.80 -10.56 8.91
N ASP A 187 -8.18 -11.27 9.96
CA ASP A 187 -7.37 -12.34 10.55
C ASP A 187 -7.08 -13.46 9.55
N ALA A 188 -8.12 -13.95 8.85
CA ALA A 188 -7.97 -14.97 7.81
C ALA A 188 -7.04 -14.53 6.67
N PHE A 189 -7.15 -13.27 6.26
CA PHE A 189 -6.30 -12.70 5.22
C PHE A 189 -4.83 -12.60 5.67
N GLN A 190 -4.61 -12.20 6.91
CA GLN A 190 -3.27 -12.13 7.50
C GLN A 190 -2.62 -13.51 7.61
N GLU A 191 -3.38 -14.53 8.03
CA GLU A 191 -2.90 -15.92 8.06
C GLU A 191 -2.48 -16.45 6.68
N LEU A 192 -3.03 -15.90 5.59
CA LEU A 192 -2.65 -16.26 4.23
C LEU A 192 -1.42 -15.50 3.71
N ILE A 193 -1.27 -14.23 4.09
CA ILE A 193 -0.26 -13.34 3.50
C ILE A 193 1.04 -13.35 4.30
N LEU A 194 0.95 -13.25 5.63
CA LEU A 194 2.09 -12.94 6.48
C LEU A 194 3.10 -14.07 6.71
N PRO A 195 2.73 -15.39 6.68
CA PRO A 195 3.69 -16.44 6.96
C PRO A 195 4.92 -16.39 6.06
N GLY A 196 6.10 -16.33 6.67
CA GLY A 196 7.39 -16.24 6.00
C GLY A 196 7.82 -14.83 5.59
N THR A 197 7.07 -13.80 5.98
CA THR A 197 7.46 -12.38 5.82
C THR A 197 7.95 -11.81 7.15
N GLY A 198 8.67 -10.69 7.13
CA GLY A 198 9.04 -9.98 8.35
C GLY A 198 7.87 -9.30 9.07
N TYR A 199 6.70 -9.29 8.45
CA TYR A 199 5.45 -8.85 9.09
C TYR A 199 4.78 -9.94 9.92
N GLU A 200 5.22 -11.20 9.83
CA GLU A 200 4.68 -12.30 10.62
C GLU A 200 4.89 -12.03 12.12
N GLY A 201 3.81 -12.02 12.88
CA GLY A 201 3.81 -11.72 14.31
C GLY A 201 4.04 -10.24 14.67
N ARG A 202 3.95 -9.33 13.70
CA ARG A 202 4.17 -7.88 13.86
C ARG A 202 2.90 -7.05 13.58
N LEU A 203 1.73 -7.56 13.96
CA LEU A 203 0.49 -6.79 13.77
C LEU A 203 0.56 -5.45 14.49
N PRO A 204 0.24 -4.32 13.82
CA PRO A 204 0.40 -2.98 14.41
C PRO A 204 -0.28 -2.81 15.76
N ILE A 205 -1.49 -3.34 15.92
CA ILE A 205 -2.22 -3.25 17.18
C ILE A 205 -1.68 -4.21 18.27
N GLY A 206 -0.84 -5.18 17.90
CA GLY A 206 -0.37 -6.23 18.81
C GLY A 206 -1.45 -7.27 19.15
N ASP A 207 -1.25 -7.95 20.27
CA ASP A 207 -2.18 -8.94 20.82
C ASP A 207 -2.60 -8.55 22.26
N PRO A 208 -3.69 -9.11 22.80
CA PRO A 208 -4.18 -8.74 24.14
C PRO A 208 -3.17 -8.89 25.26
N GLU A 209 -2.33 -9.92 25.23
CA GLU A 209 -1.33 -10.18 26.28
C GLU A 209 -0.23 -9.12 26.23
N SER A 210 0.25 -8.77 25.04
CA SER A 210 1.24 -7.72 24.83
C SER A 210 0.71 -6.36 25.27
N ILE A 211 -0.54 -6.01 24.89
CA ILE A 211 -1.18 -4.74 25.27
C ILE A 211 -1.32 -4.66 26.81
N GLU A 212 -1.80 -5.72 27.48
CA GLU A 212 -1.98 -5.75 28.93
C GLU A 212 -0.67 -5.61 29.71
N THR A 213 0.42 -6.09 29.14
CA THR A 213 1.73 -6.12 29.78
C THR A 213 2.70 -5.04 29.34
N THR A 214 2.36 -4.27 28.29
CA THR A 214 3.18 -3.16 27.76
C THR A 214 3.68 -2.26 28.90
N THR A 215 4.98 -2.01 28.93
CA THR A 215 5.63 -1.18 29.93
C THR A 215 6.12 0.14 29.37
N ARG A 216 6.26 1.14 30.24
CA ARG A 216 6.90 2.42 29.90
C ARG A 216 8.29 2.23 29.29
N GLU A 217 9.07 1.30 29.79
CA GLU A 217 10.44 1.02 29.34
C GLU A 217 10.46 0.50 27.90
N GLN A 218 9.52 -0.36 27.52
CA GLN A 218 9.39 -0.88 26.16
C GLN A 218 9.03 0.25 25.18
N LEU A 219 8.01 1.06 25.51
CA LEU A 219 7.60 2.21 24.69
C LEU A 219 8.73 3.25 24.58
N ARG A 220 9.40 3.57 25.71
CA ARG A 220 10.49 4.53 25.69
C ARG A 220 11.68 4.04 24.86
N ARG A 221 12.01 2.73 24.93
CA ARG A 221 13.06 2.15 24.08
C ARG A 221 12.71 2.29 22.62
N PHE A 222 11.48 1.92 22.21
CA PHE A 222 11.00 2.07 20.85
C PHE A 222 11.07 3.53 20.39
N TYR A 223 10.58 4.47 21.19
CA TYR A 223 10.62 5.89 20.87
C TYR A 223 12.05 6.41 20.65
N LEU A 224 12.97 6.13 21.57
CA LEU A 224 14.36 6.59 21.47
C LEU A 224 15.16 5.92 20.36
N ASP A 225 14.81 4.69 20.00
CA ASP A 225 15.46 3.95 18.92
C ASP A 225 15.00 4.44 17.55
N TRP A 226 13.75 4.88 17.41
CA TRP A 226 13.13 5.02 16.10
C TRP A 226 12.58 6.40 15.76
N TYR A 227 12.24 7.27 16.75
CA TYR A 227 11.82 8.65 16.47
C TYR A 227 13.06 9.52 16.33
N ARG A 228 13.63 9.52 15.14
CA ARG A 228 14.90 10.18 14.79
C ARG A 228 14.73 10.98 13.51
N PRO A 229 15.40 12.15 13.42
CA PRO A 229 15.23 13.08 12.30
C PRO A 229 15.33 12.45 10.92
N GLU A 230 16.31 11.56 10.69
CA GLU A 230 16.53 10.91 9.39
C GLU A 230 15.44 9.88 8.99
N LEU A 231 14.58 9.48 9.92
CA LEU A 231 13.42 8.64 9.68
C LEU A 231 12.11 9.43 9.68
N MET A 232 12.17 10.76 9.75
CA MET A 232 10.99 11.61 9.83
C MET A 232 10.90 12.57 8.66
N ALA A 233 9.66 12.96 8.36
CA ALA A 233 9.40 14.08 7.49
C ALA A 233 8.24 14.94 8.01
N VAL A 234 8.31 16.25 7.73
CA VAL A 234 7.23 17.19 7.99
C VAL A 234 6.58 17.59 6.68
N VAL A 235 5.26 17.50 6.61
CA VAL A 235 4.45 17.90 5.46
C VAL A 235 3.57 19.08 5.87
N ALA A 236 3.56 20.12 5.04
CA ALA A 236 2.67 21.26 5.18
C ALA A 236 2.04 21.61 3.83
N VAL A 237 0.71 21.51 3.75
CA VAL A 237 -0.05 21.84 2.54
C VAL A 237 -1.19 22.79 2.92
N GLY A 238 -1.32 23.94 2.26
CA GLY A 238 -2.41 24.83 2.55
C GLY A 238 -2.20 26.28 2.15
N ASP A 239 -3.06 27.14 2.69
CA ASP A 239 -3.12 28.58 2.41
C ASP A 239 -2.20 29.36 3.36
N PHE A 240 -0.92 29.41 3.01
CA PHE A 240 0.13 30.10 3.79
C PHE A 240 1.29 30.55 2.89
N ASP A 241 2.15 31.42 3.43
CA ASP A 241 3.42 31.78 2.76
C ASP A 241 4.44 30.64 2.90
N VAL A 242 4.94 30.14 1.75
CA VAL A 242 5.85 28.98 1.68
C VAL A 242 7.20 29.27 2.32
N ASP A 243 7.75 30.51 2.17
CA ASP A 243 9.04 30.87 2.75
C ASP A 243 8.93 30.97 4.28
N GLU A 244 7.83 31.53 4.78
CA GLU A 244 7.57 31.59 6.21
C GLU A 244 7.34 30.21 6.84
N MET A 245 6.63 29.30 6.14
CA MET A 245 6.43 27.93 6.60
C MET A 245 7.77 27.18 6.69
N GLU A 246 8.63 27.31 5.67
CA GLU A 246 9.97 26.73 5.70
C GLU A 246 10.79 27.23 6.90
N ASP A 247 10.76 28.54 7.16
CA ASP A 247 11.44 29.12 8.30
C ASP A 247 10.90 28.61 9.66
N ARG A 248 9.60 28.33 9.76
CA ARG A 248 8.97 27.75 10.97
C ARG A 248 9.44 26.30 11.16
N ILE A 249 9.40 25.49 10.12
CA ILE A 249 9.88 24.10 10.17
C ILE A 249 11.36 24.05 10.55
N ARG A 250 12.21 24.85 9.91
CA ARG A 250 13.65 24.92 10.23
C ARG A 250 13.93 25.30 11.67
N ARG A 251 13.18 26.25 12.22
CA ARG A 251 13.33 26.67 13.62
C ARG A 251 12.81 25.64 14.62
N ALA A 252 11.72 24.95 14.29
CA ALA A 252 11.11 24.00 15.20
C ALA A 252 11.87 22.66 15.25
N PHE A 253 12.37 22.17 14.12
CA PHE A 253 12.93 20.82 14.02
C PHE A 253 14.46 20.79 13.87
N GLY A 254 15.10 21.93 13.67
CA GLY A 254 16.55 21.98 13.41
C GLY A 254 17.44 21.63 14.61
N ASP A 255 16.89 21.58 15.82
CA ASP A 255 17.58 21.22 17.06
C ASP A 255 17.37 19.76 17.50
N LEU A 256 16.57 18.98 16.75
CA LEU A 256 16.44 17.56 17.01
C LEU A 256 17.78 16.86 16.79
N GLU A 257 18.28 16.19 17.81
CA GLU A 257 19.53 15.48 17.74
C GLU A 257 19.30 13.98 17.44
N PRO A 258 20.00 13.40 16.45
CA PRO A 258 19.98 11.96 16.24
C PRO A 258 20.71 11.25 17.40
N PRO A 259 20.37 10.00 17.74
CA PRO A 259 21.08 9.26 18.77
C PRO A 259 22.53 8.97 18.36
N ASP A 260 23.45 8.92 19.34
CA ASP A 260 24.89 8.68 19.13
C ASP A 260 25.19 7.37 18.35
N ASN A 261 24.36 6.34 18.54
CA ASN A 261 24.50 5.03 17.89
C ASN A 261 23.14 4.56 17.40
N PRO A 262 22.67 5.07 16.26
CA PRO A 262 21.36 4.73 15.75
C PRO A 262 21.27 3.24 15.39
N ARG A 263 20.15 2.62 15.73
CA ARG A 263 19.85 1.26 15.26
C ARG A 263 19.77 1.27 13.74
N ARG A 264 20.25 0.18 13.13
CA ARG A 264 20.13 0.02 11.68
C ARG A 264 18.64 -0.11 11.33
N PHE A 265 18.22 0.69 10.36
CA PHE A 265 16.92 0.55 9.73
C PHE A 265 17.07 -0.39 8.54
N ASP A 266 16.35 -1.50 8.58
CA ASP A 266 16.30 -2.48 7.49
C ASP A 266 14.83 -2.60 7.04
N PRO A 267 14.48 -2.09 5.85
CA PRO A 267 13.14 -2.27 5.30
C PRO A 267 12.90 -3.75 4.98
N GLU A 268 11.66 -4.19 5.11
CA GLU A 268 11.26 -5.55 4.77
C GLU A 268 11.47 -5.83 3.28
N ALA A 269 11.91 -7.04 2.98
CA ALA A 269 11.96 -7.59 1.64
C ALA A 269 10.94 -8.73 1.52
N TYR A 270 10.13 -8.70 0.48
CA TYR A 270 9.12 -9.73 0.24
C TYR A 270 9.71 -10.94 -0.48
N GLU A 271 9.42 -12.13 0.04
CA GLU A 271 9.67 -13.39 -0.66
C GLU A 271 8.32 -14.00 -1.08
N PRO A 272 8.07 -14.20 -2.39
CA PRO A 272 6.82 -14.78 -2.86
C PRO A 272 6.56 -16.17 -2.25
N PRO A 273 5.29 -16.56 -1.98
CA PRO A 273 4.96 -17.87 -1.48
C PRO A 273 5.40 -18.97 -2.45
N THR A 274 5.87 -20.07 -1.91
CA THR A 274 6.30 -21.26 -2.69
C THR A 274 5.16 -22.23 -2.98
N GLU A 275 3.97 -21.99 -2.45
CA GLU A 275 2.75 -22.76 -2.68
C GLU A 275 1.53 -21.83 -2.75
N THR A 276 0.51 -22.25 -3.45
CA THR A 276 -0.78 -21.54 -3.47
C THR A 276 -1.41 -21.62 -2.08
N ARG A 277 -1.92 -20.51 -1.61
CA ARG A 277 -2.64 -20.42 -0.33
C ARG A 277 -4.10 -20.14 -0.59
N ALA A 278 -4.97 -20.82 0.13
CA ALA A 278 -6.41 -20.69 -0.06
C ALA A 278 -7.14 -20.70 1.29
N PHE A 279 -8.25 -19.98 1.37
CA PHE A 279 -9.09 -19.92 2.56
C PHE A 279 -10.56 -19.74 2.20
N GLY A 280 -11.44 -20.51 2.86
CA GLY A 280 -12.89 -20.37 2.77
C GLY A 280 -13.46 -19.92 4.10
N LEU A 281 -14.22 -18.82 4.12
CA LEU A 281 -14.89 -18.29 5.29
C LEU A 281 -16.39 -18.24 5.09
N ALA A 282 -17.12 -19.11 5.81
CA ALA A 282 -18.57 -18.99 5.99
C ALA A 282 -18.84 -18.23 7.28
N ASP A 283 -19.63 -17.15 7.20
CA ASP A 283 -19.87 -16.26 8.34
C ASP A 283 -21.32 -15.76 8.38
N GLU A 284 -21.94 -15.78 9.56
CA GLU A 284 -23.35 -15.38 9.75
C GLU A 284 -23.58 -13.89 9.44
N GLU A 285 -22.55 -13.05 9.56
CA GLU A 285 -22.63 -11.61 9.29
C GLU A 285 -22.28 -11.27 7.84
N ALA A 286 -21.83 -12.24 7.03
CA ALA A 286 -21.54 -12.01 5.62
C ALA A 286 -22.81 -11.71 4.83
N ALA A 287 -22.96 -10.46 4.36
CA ALA A 287 -24.11 -10.01 3.58
C ALA A 287 -24.06 -10.42 2.10
N SER A 288 -22.91 -10.83 1.60
CA SER A 288 -22.67 -11.17 0.20
C SER A 288 -21.64 -12.31 0.09
N ALA A 289 -21.60 -12.93 -1.08
CA ALA A 289 -20.62 -13.96 -1.38
C ALA A 289 -19.67 -13.48 -2.48
N SER A 290 -18.37 -13.71 -2.29
CA SER A 290 -17.33 -13.39 -3.28
C SER A 290 -16.19 -14.39 -3.27
N VAL A 291 -15.49 -14.43 -4.39
CA VAL A 291 -14.19 -15.07 -4.52
C VAL A 291 -13.17 -14.03 -4.97
N THR A 292 -12.05 -13.99 -4.27
CA THR A 292 -10.96 -13.06 -4.54
C THR A 292 -9.72 -13.87 -4.88
N VAL A 293 -9.11 -13.62 -6.04
CA VAL A 293 -7.86 -14.23 -6.48
C VAL A 293 -6.81 -13.14 -6.59
N LEU A 294 -5.77 -13.23 -5.78
CA LEU A 294 -4.70 -12.24 -5.66
C LEU A 294 -3.34 -12.87 -5.94
N TRP A 295 -2.50 -12.18 -6.67
CA TRP A 295 -1.10 -12.52 -6.91
C TRP A 295 -0.21 -11.56 -6.16
N PRO A 296 0.44 -12.03 -5.09
CA PRO A 296 1.39 -11.23 -4.35
C PRO A 296 2.71 -11.11 -5.11
N SER A 297 3.33 -9.94 -5.03
CA SER A 297 4.63 -9.66 -5.67
C SER A 297 5.34 -8.51 -4.96
N ASP A 298 6.62 -8.30 -5.27
CA ASP A 298 7.31 -7.08 -4.86
C ASP A 298 6.61 -5.84 -5.43
N PRO A 299 6.57 -4.73 -4.68
CA PRO A 299 6.18 -3.44 -5.23
C PRO A 299 7.08 -3.06 -6.40
N SER A 300 6.48 -2.51 -7.45
CA SER A 300 7.28 -1.98 -8.56
C SER A 300 7.76 -0.57 -8.23
N PRO A 301 9.00 -0.21 -8.57
CA PRO A 301 9.44 1.17 -8.46
C PRO A 301 8.55 2.09 -9.33
N MET A 302 8.45 3.36 -8.96
CA MET A 302 7.68 4.39 -9.66
C MET A 302 8.56 5.62 -9.92
N GLU A 303 9.68 5.39 -10.59
CA GLU A 303 10.72 6.41 -10.82
C GLU A 303 10.73 6.93 -12.26
N THR A 304 10.36 6.08 -13.22
CA THR A 304 10.44 6.39 -14.65
C THR A 304 9.08 6.30 -15.34
N VAL A 305 9.01 6.91 -16.53
CA VAL A 305 7.83 6.78 -17.43
C VAL A 305 7.58 5.31 -17.78
N GLY A 306 8.61 4.49 -17.88
CA GLY A 306 8.50 3.04 -18.12
C GLY A 306 7.88 2.30 -16.93
N ASP A 307 8.21 2.68 -15.70
CA ASP A 307 7.58 2.12 -14.51
C ASP A 307 6.09 2.48 -14.46
N TYR A 308 5.76 3.75 -14.77
CA TYR A 308 4.40 4.21 -14.85
C TYR A 308 3.61 3.47 -15.95
N GLN A 309 4.20 3.31 -17.16
CA GLN A 309 3.61 2.51 -18.24
C GLN A 309 3.36 1.07 -17.83
N SER A 310 4.29 0.45 -17.12
CA SER A 310 4.15 -0.93 -16.61
C SER A 310 3.00 -1.05 -15.60
N SER A 311 2.82 -0.04 -14.75
CA SER A 311 1.69 0.04 -13.82
C SER A 311 0.36 0.17 -14.55
N VAL A 312 0.25 1.09 -15.54
CA VAL A 312 -0.95 1.25 -16.35
C VAL A 312 -1.27 -0.02 -17.12
N ALA A 313 -0.27 -0.67 -17.75
CA ALA A 313 -0.46 -1.91 -18.49
C ALA A 313 -1.00 -3.03 -17.58
N ARG A 314 -0.52 -3.15 -16.34
CA ARG A 314 -0.99 -4.12 -15.36
C ARG A 314 -2.43 -3.84 -14.94
N SER A 315 -2.74 -2.60 -14.59
CA SER A 315 -4.12 -2.22 -14.23
C SER A 315 -5.10 -2.47 -15.38
N MET A 316 -4.71 -2.16 -16.62
CA MET A 316 -5.52 -2.47 -17.81
C MET A 316 -5.69 -3.96 -18.03
N ALA A 317 -4.67 -4.78 -17.80
CA ALA A 317 -4.76 -6.23 -17.94
C ALA A 317 -5.78 -6.81 -16.96
N LEU A 318 -5.75 -6.41 -15.70
CA LEU A 318 -6.70 -6.83 -14.66
C LEU A 318 -8.12 -6.31 -14.94
N ASP A 319 -8.25 -5.07 -15.42
CA ASP A 319 -9.54 -4.50 -15.84
C ASP A 319 -10.17 -5.28 -17.00
N ILE A 320 -9.38 -5.77 -17.94
CA ILE A 320 -9.89 -6.63 -19.04
C ILE A 320 -10.42 -7.96 -18.50
N VAL A 321 -9.70 -8.59 -17.54
CA VAL A 321 -10.19 -9.80 -16.84
C VAL A 321 -11.55 -9.53 -16.19
N ALA A 322 -11.62 -8.49 -15.39
CA ALA A 322 -12.85 -8.12 -14.66
C ALA A 322 -14.00 -7.80 -15.63
N ASN A 323 -13.73 -7.11 -16.74
CA ASN A 323 -14.76 -6.79 -17.74
C ASN A 323 -15.26 -8.04 -18.49
N ARG A 324 -14.42 -9.03 -18.78
CA ARG A 324 -14.87 -10.31 -19.34
C ARG A 324 -15.86 -11.01 -18.40
N LEU A 325 -15.56 -11.04 -17.11
CA LEU A 325 -16.44 -11.62 -16.09
C LEU A 325 -17.74 -10.83 -15.94
N ASN A 326 -17.69 -9.49 -16.02
CA ASN A 326 -18.88 -8.64 -16.03
C ASN A 326 -19.76 -8.86 -17.26
N ASP A 327 -19.17 -9.05 -18.43
CA ASP A 327 -19.91 -9.41 -19.65
C ASP A 327 -20.64 -10.74 -19.50
N ASP A 328 -20.02 -11.74 -18.83
CA ASP A 328 -20.64 -13.02 -18.54
C ASP A 328 -21.79 -12.88 -17.54
N ALA A 329 -21.62 -12.08 -16.49
CA ALA A 329 -22.67 -11.75 -15.55
C ALA A 329 -23.89 -11.07 -16.24
N LEU A 330 -23.66 -10.11 -17.14
CA LEU A 330 -24.72 -9.44 -17.90
C LEU A 330 -25.47 -10.38 -18.87
N ARG A 331 -24.80 -11.40 -19.40
CA ARG A 331 -25.41 -12.41 -20.26
C ARG A 331 -26.18 -13.47 -19.48
N GLY A 332 -26.14 -13.43 -18.16
CA GLY A 332 -26.75 -14.44 -17.30
C GLY A 332 -26.04 -15.78 -17.40
N VAL A 333 -24.78 -15.78 -17.83
CA VAL A 333 -23.92 -16.96 -17.75
C VAL A 333 -23.56 -17.17 -16.30
N ALA A 334 -24.19 -18.16 -15.69
CA ALA A 334 -23.97 -18.63 -14.35
C ALA A 334 -24.06 -17.57 -13.22
N SER A 335 -23.45 -17.71 -12.29
CA SER A 335 -23.19 -17.46 -10.90
C SER A 335 -22.76 -16.04 -10.56
N LEU A 336 -22.26 -15.22 -11.51
CA LEU A 336 -21.66 -13.93 -11.21
C LEU A 336 -22.69 -12.81 -11.10
N LEU A 337 -22.45 -11.92 -10.13
CA LEU A 337 -23.19 -10.65 -9.95
C LEU A 337 -22.37 -9.45 -10.40
N GLY A 338 -21.08 -9.59 -10.49
CA GLY A 338 -20.13 -8.59 -10.95
C GLY A 338 -18.71 -8.93 -10.56
N SER A 339 -17.75 -8.21 -11.13
CA SER A 339 -16.32 -8.39 -10.87
C SER A 339 -15.60 -7.05 -10.91
N SER A 340 -14.50 -6.93 -10.18
CA SER A 340 -13.61 -5.78 -10.18
C SER A 340 -12.15 -6.20 -10.15
N ALA A 341 -11.29 -5.43 -10.80
CA ALA A 341 -9.85 -5.51 -10.61
C ALA A 341 -9.51 -4.95 -9.22
N ILE A 342 -8.54 -5.58 -8.57
CA ILE A 342 -8.01 -5.16 -7.26
C ILE A 342 -6.50 -5.00 -7.39
N GLU A 343 -6.00 -3.86 -6.91
CA GLU A 343 -4.57 -3.62 -6.75
C GLU A 343 -4.35 -2.75 -5.52
N PHE A 344 -3.53 -3.22 -4.58
CA PHE A 344 -3.16 -2.49 -3.37
C PHE A 344 -1.83 -3.01 -2.82
N ASN A 345 -1.19 -2.21 -1.96
CA ASN A 345 -0.04 -2.64 -1.20
C ASN A 345 -0.47 -3.09 0.21
N TYR A 346 0.05 -4.22 0.66
CA TYR A 346 -0.08 -4.69 2.03
C TYR A 346 1.25 -4.46 2.75
N GLY A 347 1.30 -3.46 3.61
CA GLY A 347 2.56 -2.85 4.02
C GLY A 347 3.30 -2.27 2.79
N ARG A 348 4.59 -1.98 2.93
CA ARG A 348 5.41 -1.48 1.80
C ARG A 348 6.03 -2.59 0.97
N ALA A 349 6.17 -3.79 1.54
CA ALA A 349 6.90 -4.87 0.90
C ALA A 349 6.06 -5.72 -0.06
N ILE A 350 4.73 -5.72 0.05
CA ILE A 350 3.88 -6.66 -0.67
C ILE A 350 2.86 -5.91 -1.52
N ARG A 351 2.96 -6.04 -2.84
CA ARG A 351 1.90 -5.62 -3.75
C ARG A 351 0.95 -6.78 -4.01
N MET A 352 -0.33 -6.55 -3.86
CA MET A 352 -1.41 -7.46 -4.20
C MET A 352 -2.08 -6.99 -5.48
N ALA A 353 -2.18 -7.84 -6.47
CA ALA A 353 -2.85 -7.55 -7.74
C ALA A 353 -3.75 -8.72 -8.11
N GLY A 354 -4.99 -8.47 -8.52
CA GLY A 354 -5.91 -9.56 -8.81
C GLY A 354 -7.32 -9.15 -9.15
N VAL A 355 -8.25 -10.06 -8.92
CA VAL A 355 -9.66 -9.91 -9.27
C VAL A 355 -10.55 -10.39 -8.12
N ASP A 356 -11.56 -9.59 -7.79
CA ASP A 356 -12.70 -9.98 -6.95
C ASP A 356 -13.92 -10.23 -7.83
N ALA A 357 -14.61 -11.32 -7.56
CA ALA A 357 -15.84 -11.69 -8.25
C ALA A 357 -16.95 -11.99 -7.24
N ARG A 358 -18.01 -11.19 -7.29
CA ARG A 358 -19.21 -11.38 -6.45
C ARG A 358 -20.14 -12.40 -7.10
N ALA A 359 -20.68 -13.29 -6.27
CA ALA A 359 -21.55 -14.37 -6.72
C ALA A 359 -22.79 -14.50 -5.83
N ARG A 360 -23.72 -15.31 -6.25
CA ARG A 360 -24.77 -15.80 -5.35
C ARG A 360 -24.17 -16.84 -4.41
N PRO A 361 -24.61 -16.91 -3.15
CA PRO A 361 -24.01 -17.79 -2.14
C PRO A 361 -23.89 -19.27 -2.55
N GLN A 362 -24.86 -19.78 -3.29
CA GLN A 362 -24.85 -21.17 -3.77
C GLN A 362 -23.94 -21.41 -4.98
N ASP A 363 -23.39 -20.38 -5.57
CA ASP A 363 -22.66 -20.45 -6.86
C ASP A 363 -21.15 -20.11 -6.72
N LEU A 364 -20.61 -20.06 -5.50
CA LEU A 364 -19.21 -19.66 -5.25
C LEU A 364 -18.18 -20.54 -5.97
N GLU A 365 -18.37 -21.87 -6.01
CA GLU A 365 -17.47 -22.77 -6.73
C GLU A 365 -17.46 -22.48 -8.24
N ASP A 366 -18.63 -22.25 -8.82
CA ASP A 366 -18.75 -21.94 -10.23
C ASP A 366 -18.15 -20.57 -10.57
N ALA A 367 -18.33 -19.59 -9.67
CA ALA A 367 -17.70 -18.28 -9.78
C ALA A 367 -16.17 -18.38 -9.76
N LEU A 368 -15.60 -19.15 -8.82
CA LEU A 368 -14.15 -19.38 -8.75
C LEU A 368 -13.65 -20.07 -10.04
N LYS A 369 -14.33 -21.10 -10.51
CA LYS A 369 -13.96 -21.75 -11.79
C LYS A 369 -13.96 -20.77 -12.95
N LEU A 370 -14.97 -19.90 -13.04
CA LEU A 370 -15.03 -18.89 -14.10
C LEU A 370 -13.86 -17.92 -14.05
N VAL A 371 -13.50 -17.41 -12.87
CA VAL A 371 -12.34 -16.52 -12.70
C VAL A 371 -11.07 -17.23 -13.17
N LEU A 372 -10.82 -18.45 -12.68
CA LEU A 372 -9.63 -19.21 -13.05
C LEU A 372 -9.58 -19.55 -14.54
N VAL A 373 -10.72 -19.95 -15.14
CA VAL A 373 -10.82 -20.24 -16.59
C VAL A 373 -10.55 -18.99 -17.42
N GLU A 374 -11.07 -17.80 -17.02
CA GLU A 374 -10.80 -16.57 -17.76
C GLU A 374 -9.31 -16.16 -17.70
N ILE A 375 -8.66 -16.37 -16.58
CA ILE A 375 -7.22 -16.14 -16.46
C ILE A 375 -6.43 -17.08 -17.37
N GLU A 376 -6.72 -18.39 -17.35
CA GLU A 376 -6.06 -19.35 -18.23
C GLU A 376 -6.38 -19.06 -19.71
N ARG A 377 -7.60 -18.66 -20.03
CA ARG A 377 -7.99 -18.26 -21.39
C ARG A 377 -7.21 -17.06 -21.90
N LEU A 378 -7.00 -16.07 -21.03
CA LEU A 378 -6.17 -14.88 -21.38
C LEU A 378 -4.70 -15.25 -21.55
N LYS A 379 -4.17 -16.18 -20.73
CA LYS A 379 -2.80 -16.69 -20.87
C LYS A 379 -2.60 -17.42 -22.20
N GLU A 380 -3.58 -18.21 -22.64
CA GLU A 380 -3.47 -19.06 -23.82
C GLU A 380 -3.77 -18.29 -25.12
N PHE A 381 -4.80 -17.44 -25.13
CA PHE A 381 -5.32 -16.80 -26.34
C PHE A 381 -5.11 -15.29 -26.39
N GLY A 382 -4.65 -14.68 -25.29
CA GLY A 382 -4.46 -13.23 -25.19
C GLY A 382 -5.77 -12.44 -25.16
N ILE A 383 -5.67 -11.16 -25.53
CA ILE A 383 -6.78 -10.21 -25.64
C ILE A 383 -7.08 -9.91 -27.12
N THR A 384 -8.31 -9.52 -27.44
CA THR A 384 -8.68 -9.08 -28.79
C THR A 384 -8.34 -7.61 -29.01
N GLU A 385 -8.25 -7.17 -30.29
CA GLU A 385 -8.06 -5.76 -30.63
C GLU A 385 -9.22 -4.89 -30.13
N GLU A 386 -10.42 -5.45 -30.09
CA GLU A 386 -11.60 -4.74 -29.61
C GLU A 386 -11.55 -4.53 -28.08
N GLU A 387 -11.13 -5.50 -27.29
CA GLU A 387 -10.94 -5.37 -25.84
C GLU A 387 -9.86 -4.35 -25.52
N PHE A 388 -8.74 -4.40 -26.25
CA PHE A 388 -7.67 -3.42 -26.15
C PHE A 388 -8.18 -2.00 -26.43
N GLY A 389 -8.90 -1.78 -27.54
CA GLY A 389 -9.45 -0.47 -27.87
C GLY A 389 -10.47 0.05 -26.85
N ARG A 390 -11.32 -0.85 -26.32
CA ARG A 390 -12.27 -0.48 -25.23
C ARG A 390 -11.54 -0.12 -23.95
N ALA A 391 -10.50 -0.84 -23.58
CA ALA A 391 -9.70 -0.54 -22.40
C ALA A 391 -8.99 0.82 -22.52
N LEU A 392 -8.34 1.09 -23.66
CA LEU A 392 -7.74 2.41 -23.93
C LEU A 392 -8.77 3.55 -23.80
N THR A 393 -9.97 3.37 -24.35
CA THR A 393 -11.03 4.38 -24.27
C THR A 393 -11.46 4.63 -22.81
N ARG A 394 -11.63 3.55 -22.01
CA ARG A 394 -12.02 3.69 -20.61
C ARG A 394 -10.94 4.39 -19.78
N PHE A 395 -9.69 3.98 -19.96
CA PHE A 395 -8.56 4.57 -19.20
C PHE A 395 -8.35 6.02 -19.59
N GLY A 396 -8.46 6.37 -20.89
CA GLY A 396 -8.38 7.75 -21.33
C GLY A 396 -9.49 8.62 -20.71
N ALA A 397 -10.74 8.15 -20.75
CA ALA A 397 -11.85 8.86 -20.12
C ALA A 397 -11.70 8.99 -18.58
N ALA A 398 -11.18 7.97 -17.92
CA ALA A 398 -10.89 8.01 -16.48
C ALA A 398 -9.77 9.01 -16.16
N SER A 399 -8.73 9.08 -16.99
CA SER A 399 -7.63 10.03 -16.87
C SER A 399 -8.10 11.48 -17.03
N GLU A 400 -8.93 11.76 -18.05
CA GLU A 400 -9.54 13.08 -18.24
C GLU A 400 -10.41 13.49 -17.05
N GLN A 401 -11.27 12.58 -16.58
CA GLN A 401 -12.13 12.84 -15.42
C GLN A 401 -11.33 13.11 -14.15
N LEU A 402 -10.28 12.32 -13.91
CA LEU A 402 -9.40 12.51 -12.75
C LEU A 402 -8.66 13.84 -12.82
N HIS A 403 -8.16 14.21 -14.00
CA HIS A 403 -7.51 15.50 -14.23
C HIS A 403 -8.45 16.67 -13.91
N GLU A 404 -9.70 16.65 -14.41
CA GLU A 404 -10.71 17.67 -14.11
C GLU A 404 -11.00 17.75 -12.59
N GLN A 405 -11.12 16.61 -11.90
CA GLN A 405 -11.34 16.57 -10.45
C GLN A 405 -10.16 17.13 -9.66
N GLN A 406 -8.93 16.84 -10.09
CA GLN A 406 -7.72 17.28 -9.41
C GLN A 406 -7.42 18.77 -9.59
N GLN A 407 -8.02 19.47 -10.55
CA GLN A 407 -7.90 20.93 -10.69
C GLN A 407 -8.47 21.69 -9.49
N SER A 408 -9.32 21.06 -8.69
CA SER A 408 -9.89 21.61 -7.45
C SER A 408 -9.58 20.70 -6.24
N ALA A 409 -8.46 19.98 -6.29
CA ALA A 409 -8.09 19.07 -5.21
C ALA A 409 -7.87 19.83 -3.90
N GLN A 410 -8.33 19.23 -2.81
CA GLN A 410 -8.21 19.79 -1.48
C GLN A 410 -6.79 19.57 -0.91
N ASN A 411 -6.43 20.38 0.08
CA ASN A 411 -5.15 20.29 0.78
C ASN A 411 -4.81 18.86 1.20
N ALA A 412 -5.78 18.14 1.78
CA ALA A 412 -5.60 16.77 2.22
C ALA A 412 -5.13 15.82 1.09
N SER A 413 -5.69 15.96 -0.13
CA SER A 413 -5.31 15.11 -1.27
C SER A 413 -3.84 15.29 -1.65
N PHE A 414 -3.33 16.52 -1.62
CA PHE A 414 -1.91 16.78 -1.90
C PHE A 414 -1.01 16.33 -0.73
N ALA A 415 -1.47 16.52 0.50
CA ALA A 415 -0.75 16.02 1.67
C ALA A 415 -0.63 14.49 1.63
N ASP A 416 -1.71 13.75 1.30
CA ASP A 416 -1.71 12.29 1.17
C ASP A 416 -0.81 11.81 0.01
N GLN A 417 -0.78 12.54 -1.10
CA GLN A 417 0.15 12.24 -2.21
C GLN A 417 1.61 12.38 -1.78
N ILE A 418 1.93 13.40 -0.99
CA ILE A 418 3.28 13.60 -0.44
C ILE A 418 3.62 12.48 0.55
N VAL A 419 2.68 12.08 1.42
CA VAL A 419 2.84 10.93 2.33
C VAL A 419 3.17 9.66 1.55
N ALA A 420 2.38 9.32 0.53
CA ALA A 420 2.60 8.15 -0.32
C ALA A 420 3.95 8.23 -1.06
N HIS A 421 4.36 9.43 -1.50
CA HIS A 421 5.66 9.63 -2.12
C HIS A 421 6.80 9.35 -1.14
N HIS A 422 6.77 9.98 0.04
CA HIS A 422 7.85 9.86 1.02
C HIS A 422 7.97 8.45 1.58
N LEU A 423 6.84 7.83 1.92
CA LEU A 423 6.80 6.56 2.63
C LEU A 423 6.81 5.34 1.71
N ALA A 424 6.16 5.40 0.55
CA ALA A 424 5.97 4.27 -0.36
C ALA A 424 6.59 4.46 -1.75
N GLY A 425 7.33 5.55 -1.99
CA GLY A 425 7.95 5.82 -3.29
C GLY A 425 6.96 6.05 -4.43
N ALA A 426 5.72 6.48 -4.13
CA ALA A 426 4.76 6.84 -5.15
C ALA A 426 5.23 8.08 -5.94
N HIS A 427 4.73 8.27 -7.15
CA HIS A 427 5.06 9.47 -7.92
C HIS A 427 4.54 10.75 -7.24
N LEU A 428 5.27 11.85 -7.41
CA LEU A 428 4.89 13.19 -6.92
C LEU A 428 4.67 14.13 -8.10
N MET A 429 3.82 13.76 -9.03
CA MET A 429 3.47 14.58 -10.19
C MET A 429 2.33 15.54 -9.87
N SER A 430 2.37 16.76 -10.43
CA SER A 430 1.21 17.63 -10.44
C SER A 430 0.06 17.03 -11.27
N PRO A 431 -1.20 17.49 -11.10
CA PRO A 431 -2.32 17.02 -11.91
C PRO A 431 -2.07 17.10 -13.42
N ASP A 432 -1.49 18.21 -13.89
CA ASP A 432 -1.18 18.43 -15.29
C ASP A 432 -0.07 17.49 -15.78
N GLN A 433 1.00 17.34 -15.01
CA GLN A 433 2.11 16.44 -15.33
C GLN A 433 1.63 14.99 -15.39
N ARG A 434 0.80 14.57 -14.43
CA ARG A 434 0.23 13.23 -14.42
C ARG A 434 -0.61 12.97 -15.66
N PHE A 435 -1.49 13.89 -16.02
CA PHE A 435 -2.33 13.77 -17.20
C PHE A 435 -1.51 13.71 -18.50
N GLU A 436 -0.46 14.52 -18.62
CA GLU A 436 0.46 14.50 -19.77
C GLU A 436 1.21 13.17 -19.88
N VAL A 437 1.78 12.67 -18.76
CA VAL A 437 2.49 11.39 -18.73
C VAL A 437 1.53 10.25 -19.06
N GLU A 438 0.35 10.20 -18.45
CA GLU A 438 -0.64 9.13 -18.64
C GLU A 438 -1.18 9.12 -20.09
N SER A 439 -1.53 10.28 -20.63
CA SER A 439 -1.94 10.40 -22.04
C SER A 439 -0.85 9.93 -23.00
N GLY A 440 0.41 10.33 -22.75
CA GLY A 440 1.54 9.87 -23.55
C GLY A 440 1.83 8.37 -23.40
N VAL A 441 1.54 7.76 -22.25
CA VAL A 441 1.61 6.31 -22.04
C VAL A 441 0.49 5.62 -22.83
N LEU A 442 -0.75 6.05 -22.70
CA LEU A 442 -1.89 5.45 -23.41
C LEU A 442 -1.75 5.50 -24.95
N ASP A 443 -1.17 6.59 -25.50
CA ASP A 443 -0.93 6.75 -26.93
C ASP A 443 0.09 5.74 -27.50
N ARG A 444 1.02 5.25 -26.69
CA ARG A 444 2.09 4.33 -27.14
C ARG A 444 1.89 2.89 -26.68
N LEU A 445 1.03 2.67 -25.69
CA LEU A 445 0.82 1.34 -25.12
C LEU A 445 0.31 0.36 -26.18
N THR A 446 0.86 -0.83 -26.20
CA THR A 446 0.51 -1.89 -27.14
C THR A 446 -0.23 -3.04 -26.47
N LYS A 447 -1.02 -3.75 -27.26
CA LYS A 447 -1.70 -4.98 -26.81
C LYS A 447 -0.71 -5.99 -26.20
N THR A 448 0.44 -6.17 -26.86
CA THR A 448 1.48 -7.11 -26.39
C THR A 448 2.03 -6.74 -25.02
N GLU A 449 2.15 -5.46 -24.69
CA GLU A 449 2.60 -5.01 -23.36
C GLU A 449 1.57 -5.31 -22.27
N ILE A 450 0.26 -5.19 -22.60
CA ILE A 450 -0.80 -5.59 -21.66
C ILE A 450 -0.79 -7.11 -21.42
N GLU A 451 -0.64 -7.91 -22.48
CA GLU A 451 -0.54 -9.37 -22.39
C GLU A 451 0.70 -9.80 -21.58
N ALA A 452 1.81 -9.12 -21.77
CA ALA A 452 3.03 -9.33 -20.99
C ALA A 452 2.85 -8.93 -19.52
N ALA A 453 2.16 -7.83 -19.24
CA ALA A 453 1.84 -7.38 -17.89
C ALA A 453 0.96 -8.40 -17.15
N LEU A 454 -0.09 -8.94 -17.78
CA LEU A 454 -0.90 -10.01 -17.22
C LEU A 454 -0.06 -11.24 -16.90
N THR A 455 0.76 -11.68 -17.88
CA THR A 455 1.65 -12.82 -17.68
C THR A 455 2.56 -12.60 -16.48
N SER A 456 3.12 -11.40 -16.31
CA SER A 456 3.95 -11.05 -15.17
C SER A 456 3.20 -11.14 -13.83
N VAL A 457 1.96 -10.66 -13.77
CA VAL A 457 1.12 -10.76 -12.56
C VAL A 457 0.91 -12.21 -12.16
N VAL A 458 0.50 -13.05 -13.09
CA VAL A 458 0.12 -14.46 -12.80
C VAL A 458 1.29 -15.43 -12.78
N LEU A 459 2.54 -14.95 -12.84
CA LEU A 459 3.74 -15.79 -12.66
C LEU A 459 3.94 -16.25 -11.22
N THR A 460 3.50 -15.48 -10.24
CA THR A 460 3.54 -15.86 -8.84
C THR A 460 2.36 -16.77 -8.49
N LEU A 461 2.45 -17.49 -7.38
CA LEU A 461 1.37 -18.34 -6.93
C LEU A 461 0.29 -17.50 -6.25
N PRO A 462 -1.00 -17.74 -6.57
CA PRO A 462 -2.07 -16.91 -6.04
C PRO A 462 -2.40 -17.22 -4.59
N ILE A 463 -3.01 -16.22 -3.97
CA ILE A 463 -3.77 -16.34 -2.72
C ILE A 463 -5.24 -16.25 -3.09
N ILE A 464 -6.06 -17.21 -2.62
CA ILE A 464 -7.47 -17.30 -2.98
C ILE A 464 -8.32 -17.28 -1.73
N LEU A 465 -9.29 -16.36 -1.69
CA LEU A 465 -10.30 -16.28 -0.66
C LEU A 465 -11.68 -16.56 -1.27
N ALA A 466 -12.46 -17.39 -0.60
CA ALA A 466 -13.89 -17.54 -0.85
C ALA A 466 -14.64 -17.16 0.42
N VAL A 467 -15.51 -16.18 0.35
CA VAL A 467 -16.24 -15.66 1.50
C VAL A 467 -17.72 -15.67 1.20
N GLY A 468 -18.54 -16.07 2.16
CA GLY A 468 -19.99 -16.06 1.99
C GLY A 468 -20.75 -16.24 3.30
N PRO A 469 -22.08 -16.09 3.26
CA PRO A 469 -22.90 -16.27 4.45
C PRO A 469 -22.87 -17.73 4.94
N ASP A 470 -22.90 -17.92 6.26
CA ASP A 470 -23.14 -19.21 6.89
C ASP A 470 -24.63 -19.51 6.90
N ASP A 471 -25.14 -20.00 5.78
CA ASP A 471 -26.54 -20.36 5.61
C ASP A 471 -26.66 -21.72 4.89
N LEU A 472 -27.81 -22.39 5.08
CA LEU A 472 -28.06 -23.72 4.54
C LEU A 472 -28.03 -23.81 2.99
N ASN A 473 -28.09 -22.68 2.30
CA ASN A 473 -28.07 -22.60 0.84
C ASN A 473 -26.71 -22.14 0.30
N ALA A 474 -25.80 -21.72 1.17
CA ALA A 474 -24.44 -21.32 0.80
C ALA A 474 -23.49 -22.50 0.97
N VAL A 475 -22.68 -22.76 -0.04
CA VAL A 475 -21.56 -23.70 0.05
C VAL A 475 -20.28 -22.90 -0.20
N VAL A 476 -19.66 -22.43 0.91
CA VAL A 476 -18.36 -21.81 0.82
C VAL A 476 -17.31 -22.93 0.73
N PRO A 477 -16.54 -23.02 -0.37
CA PRO A 477 -15.52 -24.04 -0.51
C PRO A 477 -14.40 -23.80 0.53
N ASP A 478 -13.97 -24.86 1.21
CA ASP A 478 -12.80 -24.82 2.07
C ASP A 478 -11.49 -24.79 1.27
N SER A 479 -10.37 -24.66 1.96
CA SER A 479 -9.03 -24.58 1.34
C SER A 479 -8.75 -25.77 0.40
N ASP A 480 -9.03 -26.98 0.85
CA ASP A 480 -8.78 -28.20 0.05
C ASP A 480 -9.63 -28.20 -1.22
N ARG A 481 -10.89 -27.80 -1.12
CA ARG A 481 -11.79 -27.71 -2.27
C ARG A 481 -11.38 -26.61 -3.25
N ILE A 482 -10.93 -25.47 -2.78
CA ILE A 482 -10.40 -24.39 -3.62
C ILE A 482 -9.18 -24.88 -4.42
N LEU A 483 -8.23 -25.54 -3.76
CA LEU A 483 -7.04 -26.09 -4.42
C LEU A 483 -7.41 -27.17 -5.44
N GLN A 484 -8.39 -28.05 -5.12
CA GLN A 484 -8.89 -29.04 -6.06
C GLN A 484 -9.52 -28.37 -7.30
N LEU A 485 -10.29 -27.29 -7.14
CA LEU A 485 -10.89 -26.55 -8.25
C LEU A 485 -9.82 -25.94 -9.17
N MET A 486 -8.71 -25.45 -8.61
CA MET A 486 -7.57 -25.00 -9.41
C MET A 486 -6.97 -26.12 -10.25
N ASP A 487 -6.75 -27.30 -9.66
CA ASP A 487 -6.23 -28.48 -10.39
C ASP A 487 -7.19 -28.92 -11.48
N GLU A 488 -8.50 -28.91 -11.22
CA GLU A 488 -9.53 -29.20 -12.21
C GLU A 488 -9.44 -28.27 -13.42
N VAL A 489 -9.30 -26.95 -13.18
CA VAL A 489 -9.19 -25.93 -14.26
C VAL A 489 -7.86 -26.06 -15.00
N ALA A 490 -6.74 -26.24 -14.28
CA ALA A 490 -5.42 -26.40 -14.90
C ALA A 490 -5.32 -27.64 -15.80
N SER A 491 -6.16 -28.65 -15.54
CA SER A 491 -6.22 -29.92 -16.33
C SER A 491 -7.28 -29.87 -17.42
N ALA A 492 -8.13 -28.86 -17.47
CA ALA A 492 -9.22 -28.75 -18.44
C ALA A 492 -8.72 -28.20 -19.78
N GLU A 493 -9.42 -28.58 -20.87
CA GLU A 493 -9.23 -27.94 -22.18
C GLU A 493 -9.87 -26.54 -22.13
N ILE A 494 -9.04 -25.49 -22.27
CA ILE A 494 -9.52 -24.12 -22.31
C ILE A 494 -9.96 -23.79 -23.75
N LEU A 495 -11.21 -23.36 -23.88
CA LEU A 495 -11.79 -23.02 -25.18
C LEU A 495 -11.67 -21.51 -25.41
N VAL A 496 -11.45 -21.14 -26.67
CA VAL A 496 -11.51 -19.72 -27.11
C VAL A 496 -12.87 -19.13 -26.74
N ARG A 497 -12.88 -17.89 -26.27
CA ARG A 497 -14.13 -17.15 -26.02
C ARG A 497 -14.84 -16.90 -27.34
N GLU A 498 -16.12 -17.30 -27.43
CA GLU A 498 -16.94 -16.99 -28.60
C GLU A 498 -17.16 -15.47 -28.69
N GLU A 499 -16.72 -14.85 -29.80
CA GLU A 499 -17.05 -13.47 -30.11
C GLU A 499 -18.58 -13.38 -30.33
N THR A 500 -19.27 -12.72 -29.43
CA THR A 500 -20.67 -12.38 -29.68
C THR A 500 -20.74 -11.12 -30.49
N ALA A 501 -21.31 -11.24 -31.68
CA ALA A 501 -21.69 -10.06 -32.49
C ALA A 501 -22.54 -9.12 -31.64
N SER A 502 -22.04 -7.89 -31.43
CA SER A 502 -22.67 -6.78 -30.73
C SER A 502 -23.96 -6.32 -31.40
#